data_cf43c7010e831daafd4338a88d54c216
#
_entry.id   cf43c7010e831daafd4338a88d54c216
#
_cell.length_a   1.000
_cell.length_b   1.000
_cell.length_c   1.000
_cell.angle_alpha   90.00
_cell.angle_beta   90.00
_cell.angle_gamma   90.00
#
_symmetry.space_group_name_H-M   'P 1'
#
loop_
_entity.id
_entity.type
_entity.pdbx_description
1 polymer ?
#
loop_
_entity_poly.entity_id
_entity_poly.type
_entity_poly.pdbx_seq_one_letter_code
_entity_poly.pdbx_strand_id
1 'polypeptide(L)'
;MEKRVSKLLDNFTPLIFLFLSVCTTTLAQESTSFDQGKLYTLGKIEVTGIKSFSPQTVIAYTGLREGQQIRIPGDDISAVINKLWKLELFNDINFYLTRIEGDTANIEIFIQELPTLSDFTITGVKKNKIQSLIDDTGLKKGLKISESFLETTENYIINKYRKDGFLNTKVTIQSKKDTVGTNSEKLLIFIDRGDRVKIKSISFEGNDKFNDRKLRKKFKNTKTKFFGRFWKKSKFIEDDYNEDLTTLIDYYKEKGHRDARVVSDTIIAGDDKIDINVKVVEGNKYYFGDINFLGNSVYSDEVLGRLLGVDKGDTYNGVLLRKRIADPTKPDGEDLTNLYQNNGYLFSSVNPVEISAVNDTINFEIRIIEGKPAYFNRITVVGNDRTNDHVIYREIRTKPGALYSKDLVVRSVRELGQLGFFDPEQISPDFKNVDPNAGTVDIEYGLVEKGASQIELQGGYGGGGFIGT
;
A
#
# COMPACT_ATOMS: atom_id res chain seq x y z
N MET A 1 -49.73 -24.91 47.06
CA MET A 1 -49.06 -24.67 45.77
C MET A 1 -48.12 -25.81 45.37
N GLU A 2 -47.76 -26.69 46.25
CA GLU A 2 -46.79 -27.83 46.02
C GLU A 2 -47.39 -29.05 45.34
N LYS A 3 -48.70 -29.27 45.39
CA LYS A 3 -49.35 -30.49 44.78
C LYS A 3 -49.61 -30.38 43.28
N ARG A 4 -49.34 -29.25 42.61
CA ARG A 4 -49.49 -29.09 41.16
C ARG A 4 -48.23 -29.21 40.35
N VAL A 5 -47.06 -29.21 41.02
CA VAL A 5 -45.75 -29.30 40.37
C VAL A 5 -45.31 -30.76 40.19
N SER A 6 -45.72 -31.66 41.13
CA SER A 6 -45.36 -33.07 41.02
C SER A 6 -46.06 -33.81 39.87
N LYS A 7 -47.28 -33.43 39.50
CA LYS A 7 -48.01 -34.05 38.38
C LYS A 7 -47.53 -33.63 37.00
N LEU A 8 -46.75 -32.54 36.91
CA LEU A 8 -46.13 -32.10 35.64
C LEU A 8 -44.79 -32.79 35.37
N LEU A 9 -44.12 -33.28 36.39
CA LEU A 9 -42.83 -33.97 36.26
C LEU A 9 -43.02 -35.45 35.83
N ASP A 10 -44.09 -36.10 36.29
CA ASP A 10 -44.36 -37.51 35.94
C ASP A 10 -44.79 -37.76 34.49
N ASN A 11 -45.33 -36.73 33.80
CA ASN A 11 -45.68 -36.82 32.39
C ASN A 11 -44.55 -36.41 31.43
N PHE A 12 -43.45 -35.85 31.92
CA PHE A 12 -42.31 -35.43 31.10
C PHE A 12 -41.18 -36.48 31.07
N THR A 13 -41.13 -37.39 32.01
CA THR A 13 -40.09 -38.44 32.08
C THR A 13 -40.06 -39.39 30.87
N PRO A 14 -41.17 -39.84 30.27
CA PRO A 14 -41.06 -40.70 29.07
C PRO A 14 -40.65 -39.87 27.83
N LEU A 15 -40.94 -38.57 27.78
CA LEU A 15 -40.56 -37.72 26.65
C LEU A 15 -39.07 -37.40 26.68
N ILE A 16 -38.46 -37.25 27.85
CA ILE A 16 -37.01 -36.99 28.01
C ILE A 16 -36.22 -38.26 27.66
N PHE A 17 -36.73 -39.48 28.01
CA PHE A 17 -36.09 -40.72 27.62
C PHE A 17 -36.21 -40.98 26.10
N LEU A 18 -37.30 -40.58 25.47
CA LEU A 18 -37.46 -40.68 24.01
C LEU A 18 -36.53 -39.71 23.28
N PHE A 19 -36.29 -38.49 23.84
CA PHE A 19 -35.39 -37.50 23.25
C PHE A 19 -33.92 -37.89 23.46
N LEU A 20 -33.55 -38.49 24.60
CA LEU A 20 -32.20 -39.04 24.83
C LEU A 20 -31.91 -40.27 23.95
N SER A 21 -32.93 -41.12 23.68
CA SER A 21 -32.78 -42.28 22.78
C SER A 21 -32.62 -41.90 21.33
N VAL A 22 -33.19 -40.74 20.88
CA VAL A 22 -33.04 -40.26 19.52
C VAL A 22 -31.68 -39.54 19.35
N CYS A 23 -31.16 -38.90 20.42
CA CYS A 23 -29.82 -38.27 20.35
C CYS A 23 -28.66 -39.25 20.36
N THR A 24 -28.84 -40.49 20.83
CA THR A 24 -27.76 -41.52 20.83
C THR A 24 -27.64 -42.27 19.52
N THR A 25 -28.63 -42.16 18.62
CA THR A 25 -28.54 -42.81 17.30
C THR A 25 -27.97 -41.89 16.20
N THR A 26 -27.73 -40.60 16.50
CA THR A 26 -27.14 -39.69 15.52
C THR A 26 -25.63 -39.48 15.68
N LEU A 27 -24.95 -40.20 16.61
CA LEU A 27 -23.50 -40.09 16.81
C LEU A 27 -22.73 -41.26 16.21
N ALA A 28 -23.37 -42.11 15.41
CA ALA A 28 -22.69 -43.01 14.50
C ALA A 28 -22.60 -42.35 13.10
N GLN A 29 -22.07 -41.12 13.02
CA GLN A 29 -21.35 -40.72 11.83
C GLN A 29 -20.07 -41.57 11.88
N GLU A 30 -20.07 -42.69 11.15
CA GLU A 30 -18.83 -43.31 10.71
C GLU A 30 -17.94 -42.15 10.22
N SER A 31 -16.87 -41.90 10.93
CA SER A 31 -15.73 -41.25 10.33
C SER A 31 -15.39 -42.13 9.13
N THR A 32 -15.86 -41.73 7.95
CA THR A 32 -15.24 -42.18 6.73
C THR A 32 -13.77 -41.82 6.90
N SER A 33 -12.98 -42.80 7.35
CA SER A 33 -11.54 -42.73 7.17
C SER A 33 -11.38 -42.35 5.72
N PHE A 34 -10.79 -41.18 5.45
CA PHE A 34 -10.32 -40.82 4.12
C PHE A 34 -9.50 -42.03 3.69
N ASP A 35 -10.05 -42.80 2.79
CA ASP A 35 -9.45 -44.04 2.30
C ASP A 35 -8.08 -43.58 1.75
N GLN A 36 -7.01 -44.09 2.40
CA GLN A 36 -5.66 -43.80 1.89
C GLN A 36 -5.65 -44.44 0.51
N GLY A 37 -5.78 -43.65 -0.54
CA GLY A 37 -6.08 -44.03 -1.88
C GLY A 37 -5.37 -45.33 -2.30
N LYS A 38 -6.05 -46.16 -3.09
CA LYS A 38 -5.50 -47.39 -3.59
C LYS A 38 -4.36 -47.12 -4.59
N LEU A 39 -3.33 -47.96 -4.55
CA LEU A 39 -2.24 -47.92 -5.52
C LEU A 39 -2.71 -48.53 -6.84
N TYR A 40 -2.60 -47.75 -7.91
CA TYR A 40 -2.94 -48.23 -9.27
C TYR A 40 -1.75 -48.05 -10.20
N THR A 41 -1.64 -48.90 -11.19
CA THR A 41 -0.78 -48.72 -12.36
C THR A 41 -1.56 -47.86 -13.35
N LEU A 42 -1.00 -46.73 -13.78
CA LEU A 42 -1.61 -45.88 -14.79
C LEU A 42 -1.68 -46.62 -16.15
N GLY A 43 -2.88 -46.75 -16.65
CA GLY A 43 -3.13 -47.16 -18.02
C GLY A 43 -3.09 -45.97 -18.98
N LYS A 44 -4.11 -45.86 -19.83
CA LYS A 44 -4.25 -44.76 -20.77
C LYS A 44 -4.49 -43.43 -20.06
N ILE A 45 -3.74 -42.38 -20.46
CA ILE A 45 -3.92 -41.02 -20.01
C ILE A 45 -4.54 -40.25 -21.17
N GLU A 46 -5.74 -39.74 -20.99
CA GLU A 46 -6.47 -38.97 -21.99
C GLU A 46 -6.59 -37.49 -21.51
N VAL A 47 -6.44 -36.51 -22.41
CA VAL A 47 -6.62 -35.11 -22.10
C VAL A 47 -7.70 -34.57 -23.00
N THR A 48 -8.73 -33.98 -22.39
CA THR A 48 -9.89 -33.40 -23.08
C THR A 48 -10.13 -31.95 -22.70
N GLY A 49 -10.98 -31.24 -23.44
CA GLY A 49 -11.35 -29.85 -23.19
C GLY A 49 -10.36 -28.80 -23.69
N ILE A 50 -9.17 -29.21 -24.14
CA ILE A 50 -8.14 -28.32 -24.69
C ILE A 50 -8.50 -27.82 -26.11
N LYS A 51 -8.04 -26.61 -26.41
CA LYS A 51 -8.26 -25.95 -27.70
C LYS A 51 -6.96 -25.49 -28.39
N SER A 52 -6.01 -25.00 -27.60
CA SER A 52 -4.77 -24.37 -28.07
C SER A 52 -3.55 -25.26 -27.85
N PHE A 53 -3.62 -26.18 -26.89
CA PHE A 53 -2.52 -27.09 -26.56
C PHE A 53 -2.72 -28.48 -27.16
N SER A 54 -1.62 -29.20 -27.39
CA SER A 54 -1.73 -30.62 -27.73
C SER A 54 -1.87 -31.48 -26.48
N PRO A 55 -2.62 -32.62 -26.55
CA PRO A 55 -2.73 -33.54 -25.39
C PRO A 55 -1.38 -33.98 -24.87
N GLN A 56 -0.43 -34.28 -25.76
CA GLN A 56 0.93 -34.72 -25.41
C GLN A 56 1.69 -33.65 -24.62
N THR A 57 1.54 -32.39 -24.99
CA THR A 57 2.17 -31.27 -24.27
C THR A 57 1.64 -31.19 -22.84
N VAL A 58 0.33 -31.31 -22.63
CA VAL A 58 -0.27 -31.31 -21.30
C VAL A 58 0.21 -32.50 -20.47
N ILE A 59 0.19 -33.71 -21.03
CA ILE A 59 0.67 -34.92 -20.35
C ILE A 59 2.15 -34.74 -19.94
N ALA A 60 3.00 -34.21 -20.82
CA ALA A 60 4.40 -33.93 -20.50
C ALA A 60 4.55 -32.96 -19.31
N TYR A 61 3.71 -31.93 -19.21
CA TYR A 61 3.68 -31.01 -18.07
C TYR A 61 3.24 -31.68 -16.76
N THR A 62 2.31 -32.62 -16.81
CA THR A 62 1.92 -33.36 -15.61
C THR A 62 3.08 -34.17 -15.03
N GLY A 63 3.91 -34.73 -15.91
CA GLY A 63 4.97 -35.65 -15.56
C GLY A 63 4.47 -37.11 -15.36
N LEU A 64 3.18 -37.36 -15.59
CA LEU A 64 2.60 -38.72 -15.52
C LEU A 64 3.01 -39.55 -16.74
N ARG A 65 3.17 -40.86 -16.52
CA ARG A 65 3.51 -41.82 -17.58
C ARG A 65 2.66 -43.05 -17.46
N GLU A 66 2.23 -43.62 -18.60
CA GLU A 66 1.62 -44.91 -18.64
C GLU A 66 2.56 -45.99 -18.03
N GLY A 67 2.03 -46.88 -17.25
CA GLY A 67 2.79 -47.88 -16.48
C GLY A 67 3.34 -47.38 -15.13
N GLN A 68 3.21 -46.11 -14.81
CA GLN A 68 3.62 -45.56 -13.50
C GLN A 68 2.63 -45.98 -12.42
N GLN A 69 3.16 -46.32 -11.22
CA GLN A 69 2.32 -46.54 -10.05
C GLN A 69 2.02 -45.21 -9.35
N ILE A 70 0.73 -44.94 -9.12
CA ILE A 70 0.26 -43.77 -8.38
C ILE A 70 -0.85 -44.14 -7.42
N ARG A 71 -0.99 -43.35 -6.37
CA ARG A 71 -2.08 -43.51 -5.39
C ARG A 71 -3.27 -42.61 -5.79
N ILE A 72 -4.46 -43.23 -5.91
CA ILE A 72 -5.69 -42.52 -6.31
C ILE A 72 -6.83 -42.86 -5.31
N PRO A 73 -7.46 -41.88 -4.65
CA PRO A 73 -7.00 -40.49 -4.53
C PRO A 73 -5.69 -40.41 -3.72
N GLY A 74 -4.87 -39.37 -3.95
CA GLY A 74 -3.60 -39.23 -3.25
C GLY A 74 -2.83 -37.98 -3.60
N ASP A 75 -1.70 -37.83 -2.92
CA ASP A 75 -0.83 -36.64 -3.07
C ASP A 75 -0.25 -36.50 -4.48
N ASP A 76 -0.04 -37.58 -5.20
CA ASP A 76 0.46 -37.57 -6.57
C ASP A 76 -0.47 -36.79 -7.50
N ILE A 77 -1.79 -37.04 -7.42
CA ILE A 77 -2.79 -36.31 -8.23
C ILE A 77 -2.86 -34.86 -7.79
N SER A 78 -2.85 -34.58 -6.48
CA SER A 78 -2.86 -33.22 -5.95
C SER A 78 -1.63 -32.41 -6.39
N ALA A 79 -0.46 -33.06 -6.42
CA ALA A 79 0.77 -32.43 -6.91
C ALA A 79 0.69 -32.09 -8.40
N VAL A 80 0.10 -32.97 -9.23
CA VAL A 80 -0.12 -32.72 -10.66
C VAL A 80 -1.09 -31.58 -10.87
N ILE A 81 -2.22 -31.56 -10.16
CA ILE A 81 -3.20 -30.47 -10.22
C ILE A 81 -2.53 -29.13 -9.87
N ASN A 82 -1.80 -29.10 -8.75
CA ASN A 82 -1.08 -27.90 -8.31
C ASN A 82 -0.02 -27.44 -9.32
N LYS A 83 0.65 -28.37 -10.00
CA LYS A 83 1.65 -28.06 -11.02
C LYS A 83 1.00 -27.45 -12.26
N LEU A 84 -0.15 -27.95 -12.68
CA LEU A 84 -0.91 -27.40 -13.80
C LEU A 84 -1.49 -26.01 -13.46
N TRP A 85 -2.02 -25.82 -12.24
CA TRP A 85 -2.50 -24.51 -11.77
C TRP A 85 -1.43 -23.43 -11.75
N LYS A 86 -0.20 -23.79 -11.37
CA LYS A 86 0.95 -22.84 -11.38
C LYS A 86 1.31 -22.30 -12.76
N LEU A 87 0.81 -22.89 -13.83
CA LEU A 87 1.01 -22.38 -15.19
C LEU A 87 0.14 -21.14 -15.49
N GLU A 88 -0.93 -20.92 -14.71
CA GLU A 88 -1.89 -19.82 -14.92
C GLU A 88 -2.53 -19.79 -16.33
N LEU A 89 -2.65 -20.96 -16.94
CA LEU A 89 -3.15 -21.11 -18.32
C LEU A 89 -4.57 -21.66 -18.36
N PHE A 90 -5.07 -22.16 -17.25
CA PHE A 90 -6.29 -22.95 -17.18
C PHE A 90 -7.32 -22.31 -16.23
N ASN A 91 -8.58 -22.43 -16.59
CA ASN A 91 -9.72 -21.97 -15.79
C ASN A 91 -10.28 -23.08 -14.90
N ASP A 92 -10.14 -24.33 -15.35
CA ASP A 92 -10.57 -25.50 -14.59
C ASP A 92 -9.73 -26.72 -14.96
N ILE A 93 -9.48 -27.59 -13.97
CA ILE A 93 -8.68 -28.82 -14.11
C ILE A 93 -9.35 -29.91 -13.27
N ASN A 94 -9.87 -30.93 -13.95
CA ASN A 94 -10.52 -32.06 -13.32
C ASN A 94 -9.86 -33.37 -13.73
N PHE A 95 -9.73 -34.30 -12.78
CA PHE A 95 -9.24 -35.66 -13.01
C PHE A 95 -10.37 -36.64 -12.83
N TYR A 96 -10.62 -37.45 -13.86
CA TYR A 96 -11.63 -38.50 -13.84
C TYR A 96 -10.98 -39.85 -14.01
N LEU A 97 -11.43 -40.85 -13.21
CA LEU A 97 -11.18 -42.25 -13.43
C LEU A 97 -12.18 -42.76 -14.46
N THR A 98 -11.74 -43.05 -15.66
CA THR A 98 -12.64 -43.49 -16.74
C THR A 98 -12.89 -45.01 -16.73
N ARG A 99 -11.86 -45.80 -16.38
CA ARG A 99 -11.96 -47.25 -16.35
C ARG A 99 -10.92 -47.84 -15.39
N ILE A 100 -11.33 -48.88 -14.64
CA ILE A 100 -10.44 -49.64 -13.77
C ILE A 100 -10.50 -51.10 -14.21
N GLU A 101 -9.36 -51.70 -14.53
CA GLU A 101 -9.21 -53.10 -14.89
C GLU A 101 -8.18 -53.76 -13.98
N GLY A 102 -8.64 -54.47 -12.95
CA GLY A 102 -7.77 -54.99 -11.91
C GLY A 102 -7.05 -53.90 -11.15
N ASP A 103 -5.73 -53.81 -11.26
CA ASP A 103 -4.91 -52.76 -10.66
C ASP A 103 -4.48 -51.69 -11.66
N THR A 104 -5.03 -51.70 -12.89
CA THR A 104 -4.77 -50.69 -13.91
C THR A 104 -5.91 -49.65 -13.94
N ALA A 105 -5.59 -48.36 -13.84
CA ALA A 105 -6.53 -47.26 -13.87
C ALA A 105 -6.29 -46.36 -15.08
N ASN A 106 -7.30 -46.18 -15.93
CA ASN A 106 -7.29 -45.19 -16.98
C ASN A 106 -7.82 -43.86 -16.44
N ILE A 107 -7.14 -42.77 -16.76
CA ILE A 107 -7.51 -41.42 -16.31
C ILE A 107 -7.79 -40.48 -17.48
N GLU A 108 -8.75 -39.61 -17.27
CA GLU A 108 -9.03 -38.45 -18.12
C GLU A 108 -8.72 -37.16 -17.35
N ILE A 109 -7.93 -36.31 -17.95
CA ILE A 109 -7.64 -34.98 -17.46
C ILE A 109 -8.47 -34.00 -18.28
N PHE A 110 -9.56 -33.52 -17.70
CA PHE A 110 -10.35 -32.47 -18.34
C PHE A 110 -9.78 -31.10 -17.98
N ILE A 111 -9.48 -30.30 -18.99
CA ILE A 111 -8.88 -28.98 -18.82
C ILE A 111 -9.69 -27.96 -19.59
N GLN A 112 -10.10 -26.92 -18.88
CA GLN A 112 -10.68 -25.73 -19.51
C GLN A 112 -9.61 -24.66 -19.62
N GLU A 113 -9.16 -24.35 -20.85
CA GLU A 113 -8.17 -23.31 -21.08
C GLU A 113 -8.73 -21.91 -20.87
N LEU A 114 -7.94 -21.02 -20.26
CA LEU A 114 -8.21 -19.59 -20.25
C LEU A 114 -8.14 -19.02 -21.69
N PRO A 115 -9.08 -18.17 -22.08
CA PRO A 115 -9.00 -17.48 -23.37
C PRO A 115 -7.83 -16.50 -23.39
N THR A 116 -7.31 -16.25 -24.59
CA THR A 116 -6.21 -15.31 -24.81
C THR A 116 -6.76 -13.97 -25.28
N LEU A 117 -6.29 -12.88 -24.69
CA LEU A 117 -6.65 -11.53 -25.10
C LEU A 117 -6.10 -11.20 -26.48
N SER A 118 -6.96 -11.14 -27.49
CA SER A 118 -6.57 -10.78 -28.86
C SER A 118 -6.50 -9.27 -29.08
N ASP A 119 -7.45 -8.55 -28.50
CA ASP A 119 -7.54 -7.10 -28.58
C ASP A 119 -8.36 -6.53 -27.43
N PHE A 120 -8.25 -5.22 -27.19
CA PHE A 120 -9.08 -4.53 -26.20
C PHE A 120 -9.37 -3.10 -26.61
N THR A 121 -10.49 -2.58 -26.13
CA THR A 121 -10.90 -1.20 -26.37
C THR A 121 -11.37 -0.58 -25.07
N ILE A 122 -10.82 0.59 -24.72
CA ILE A 122 -11.21 1.38 -23.54
C ILE A 122 -11.97 2.61 -24.01
N THR A 123 -13.16 2.81 -23.47
CA THR A 123 -14.05 3.94 -23.81
C THR A 123 -14.52 4.68 -22.53
N GLY A 124 -15.06 5.89 -22.71
CA GLY A 124 -15.55 6.71 -21.59
C GLY A 124 -14.50 7.62 -20.96
N VAL A 125 -13.24 7.57 -21.44
CA VAL A 125 -12.14 8.39 -20.92
C VAL A 125 -11.43 9.15 -22.02
N LYS A 126 -10.66 10.20 -21.66
CA LYS A 126 -9.87 10.97 -22.60
C LYS A 126 -8.73 10.11 -23.19
N LYS A 127 -8.46 10.26 -24.49
CA LYS A 127 -7.41 9.49 -25.19
C LYS A 127 -6.04 9.52 -24.50
N ASN A 128 -5.63 10.68 -23.95
CA ASN A 128 -4.35 10.83 -23.24
C ASN A 128 -4.28 10.07 -21.91
N LYS A 129 -5.39 9.53 -21.39
CA LYS A 129 -5.44 8.72 -20.16
C LYS A 129 -5.47 7.22 -20.44
N ILE A 130 -5.76 6.83 -21.69
CA ILE A 130 -5.88 5.42 -22.06
C ILE A 130 -4.54 4.70 -21.87
N GLN A 131 -3.44 5.30 -22.33
CA GLN A 131 -2.11 4.67 -22.20
C GLN A 131 -1.75 4.43 -20.75
N SER A 132 -1.92 5.42 -19.86
CA SER A 132 -1.68 5.24 -18.42
C SER A 132 -2.55 4.12 -17.83
N LEU A 133 -3.81 3.97 -18.24
CA LEU A 133 -4.65 2.86 -17.77
C LEU A 133 -4.15 1.50 -18.25
N ILE A 134 -3.67 1.42 -19.49
CA ILE A 134 -3.09 0.20 -20.05
C ILE A 134 -1.84 -0.20 -19.27
N ASP A 135 -0.93 0.75 -19.03
CA ASP A 135 0.32 0.52 -18.32
C ASP A 135 0.06 0.09 -16.88
N ASP A 136 -0.86 0.77 -16.20
CA ASP A 136 -1.20 0.53 -14.80
C ASP A 136 -1.93 -0.80 -14.59
N THR A 137 -2.78 -1.22 -15.52
CA THR A 137 -3.54 -2.49 -15.41
C THR A 137 -2.79 -3.68 -16.02
N GLY A 138 -1.68 -3.43 -16.71
CA GLY A 138 -0.91 -4.45 -17.38
C GLY A 138 -1.61 -5.07 -18.60
N LEU A 139 -2.65 -4.42 -19.15
CA LEU A 139 -3.39 -4.89 -20.32
C LEU A 139 -2.46 -4.97 -21.53
N LYS A 140 -2.29 -6.16 -22.06
CA LYS A 140 -1.52 -6.40 -23.31
C LYS A 140 -2.08 -7.58 -24.09
N LYS A 141 -1.99 -7.52 -25.40
CA LYS A 141 -2.36 -8.65 -26.28
C LYS A 141 -1.54 -9.88 -25.92
N GLY A 142 -2.17 -11.05 -25.95
CA GLY A 142 -1.53 -12.32 -25.59
C GLY A 142 -1.69 -12.75 -24.13
N LEU A 143 -2.24 -11.90 -23.25
CA LEU A 143 -2.54 -12.28 -21.86
C LEU A 143 -3.65 -13.33 -21.81
N LYS A 144 -3.60 -14.19 -20.78
CA LYS A 144 -4.71 -15.08 -20.43
C LYS A 144 -5.74 -14.31 -19.61
N ILE A 145 -7.00 -14.42 -20.00
CA ILE A 145 -8.11 -13.73 -19.35
C ILE A 145 -8.70 -14.67 -18.29
N SER A 146 -8.42 -14.39 -17.03
CA SER A 146 -9.06 -15.01 -15.88
C SER A 146 -10.13 -14.08 -15.28
N GLU A 147 -11.08 -14.63 -14.55
CA GLU A 147 -12.09 -13.83 -13.82
C GLU A 147 -11.40 -12.89 -12.82
N SER A 148 -10.40 -13.38 -12.10
CA SER A 148 -9.59 -12.58 -11.16
C SER A 148 -8.89 -11.41 -11.87
N PHE A 149 -8.37 -11.60 -13.08
CA PHE A 149 -7.77 -10.52 -13.86
C PHE A 149 -8.81 -9.44 -14.23
N LEU A 150 -10.02 -9.85 -14.63
CA LEU A 150 -11.10 -8.91 -14.97
C LEU A 150 -11.53 -8.11 -13.75
N GLU A 151 -11.78 -8.78 -12.60
CA GLU A 151 -12.13 -8.12 -11.35
C GLU A 151 -11.04 -7.17 -10.84
N THR A 152 -9.78 -7.59 -10.90
CA THR A 152 -8.64 -6.76 -10.50
C THR A 152 -8.53 -5.52 -11.38
N THR A 153 -8.71 -5.67 -12.68
CA THR A 153 -8.70 -4.57 -13.65
C THR A 153 -9.85 -3.60 -13.39
N GLU A 154 -11.06 -4.11 -13.19
CA GLU A 154 -12.24 -3.32 -12.87
C GLU A 154 -12.05 -2.52 -11.58
N ASN A 155 -11.68 -3.20 -10.50
CA ASN A 155 -11.45 -2.60 -9.19
C ASN A 155 -10.33 -1.56 -9.21
N TYR A 156 -9.24 -1.83 -9.94
CA TYR A 156 -8.15 -0.86 -10.11
C TYR A 156 -8.65 0.43 -10.76
N ILE A 157 -9.41 0.32 -11.87
CA ILE A 157 -9.94 1.49 -12.58
C ILE A 157 -10.91 2.27 -11.70
N ILE A 158 -11.83 1.58 -11.01
CA ILE A 158 -12.77 2.21 -10.07
C ILE A 158 -12.01 2.97 -8.98
N ASN A 159 -11.05 2.33 -8.32
CA ASN A 159 -10.28 2.93 -7.23
C ASN A 159 -9.44 4.12 -7.70
N LYS A 160 -8.83 4.04 -8.88
CA LYS A 160 -8.09 5.16 -9.47
C LYS A 160 -8.97 6.39 -9.66
N TYR A 161 -10.18 6.22 -10.19
CA TYR A 161 -11.11 7.35 -10.39
C TYR A 161 -11.73 7.83 -9.08
N ARG A 162 -11.97 6.93 -8.10
CA ARG A 162 -12.42 7.30 -6.75
C ARG A 162 -11.42 8.21 -6.06
N LYS A 163 -10.12 7.89 -6.12
CA LYS A 163 -9.04 8.74 -5.61
C LYS A 163 -9.05 10.13 -6.25
N ASP A 164 -9.39 10.22 -7.53
CA ASP A 164 -9.54 11.48 -8.25
C ASP A 164 -10.86 12.23 -7.94
N GLY A 165 -11.72 11.69 -7.05
CA GLY A 165 -12.98 12.29 -6.59
C GLY A 165 -14.21 11.93 -7.41
N PHE A 166 -14.15 10.89 -8.23
CA PHE A 166 -15.28 10.34 -8.98
C PHE A 166 -15.86 9.12 -8.24
N LEU A 167 -16.57 9.36 -7.14
CA LEU A 167 -17.04 8.29 -6.25
C LEU A 167 -18.05 7.34 -6.90
N ASN A 168 -18.79 7.81 -7.91
CA ASN A 168 -19.83 7.07 -8.60
C ASN A 168 -19.32 6.41 -9.88
N THR A 169 -18.00 6.25 -10.04
CA THR A 169 -17.42 5.57 -11.20
C THR A 169 -17.93 4.14 -11.31
N LYS A 170 -18.40 3.80 -12.49
CA LYS A 170 -18.80 2.45 -12.88
C LYS A 170 -17.92 1.99 -14.03
N VAL A 171 -17.45 0.78 -13.92
CA VAL A 171 -16.68 0.13 -14.99
C VAL A 171 -17.44 -1.13 -15.38
N THR A 172 -17.53 -1.39 -16.65
CA THR A 172 -18.12 -2.63 -17.18
C THR A 172 -17.14 -3.23 -18.18
N ILE A 173 -16.70 -4.44 -17.90
CA ILE A 173 -15.82 -5.19 -18.80
C ILE A 173 -16.66 -6.28 -19.47
N GLN A 174 -16.74 -6.22 -20.78
CA GLN A 174 -17.43 -7.24 -21.58
C GLN A 174 -16.39 -8.02 -22.40
N SER A 175 -16.43 -9.33 -22.27
CA SER A 175 -15.65 -10.21 -23.12
C SER A 175 -16.47 -10.63 -24.33
N LYS A 176 -15.84 -10.60 -25.52
CA LYS A 176 -16.43 -10.99 -26.78
C LYS A 176 -15.50 -11.95 -27.51
N LYS A 177 -16.00 -13.13 -27.87
CA LYS A 177 -15.23 -14.12 -28.64
C LYS A 177 -14.68 -13.50 -29.91
N ASP A 178 -13.40 -13.73 -30.16
CA ASP A 178 -12.75 -13.37 -31.43
C ASP A 178 -12.78 -14.58 -32.38
N THR A 179 -13.27 -14.35 -33.59
CA THR A 179 -13.39 -15.39 -34.61
C THR A 179 -12.07 -15.65 -35.34
N VAL A 180 -11.06 -14.79 -35.14
CA VAL A 180 -9.79 -14.85 -35.90
C VAL A 180 -8.79 -15.81 -35.20
N GLY A 181 -8.90 -16.03 -33.92
CA GLY A 181 -7.98 -16.88 -33.14
C GLY A 181 -8.66 -18.05 -32.46
N THR A 182 -7.90 -19.15 -32.25
CA THR A 182 -8.38 -20.28 -31.46
C THR A 182 -8.37 -19.88 -29.99
N ASN A 183 -9.52 -20.00 -29.30
CA ASN A 183 -9.69 -19.66 -27.89
C ASN A 183 -9.22 -18.23 -27.53
N SER A 184 -9.64 -17.26 -28.32
CA SER A 184 -9.29 -15.84 -28.14
C SER A 184 -10.52 -14.96 -27.94
N GLU A 185 -10.35 -13.89 -27.16
CA GLU A 185 -11.42 -12.96 -26.82
C GLU A 185 -10.91 -11.51 -26.88
N LYS A 186 -11.84 -10.60 -27.19
CA LYS A 186 -11.65 -9.15 -27.15
C LYS A 186 -12.32 -8.59 -25.91
N LEU A 187 -11.65 -7.68 -25.21
CA LEU A 187 -12.23 -6.98 -24.08
C LEU A 187 -12.73 -5.59 -24.48
N LEU A 188 -13.98 -5.30 -24.13
CA LEU A 188 -14.59 -3.98 -24.25
C LEU A 188 -14.76 -3.42 -22.85
N ILE A 189 -13.98 -2.38 -22.51
CA ILE A 189 -13.96 -1.75 -21.19
C ILE A 189 -14.67 -0.41 -21.31
N PHE A 190 -15.84 -0.31 -20.68
CA PHE A 190 -16.65 0.91 -20.63
C PHE A 190 -16.47 1.57 -19.26
N ILE A 191 -16.02 2.80 -19.25
CA ILE A 191 -15.79 3.56 -18.02
C ILE A 191 -16.77 4.74 -17.98
N ASP A 192 -17.75 4.67 -17.09
CA ASP A 192 -18.58 5.81 -16.74
C ASP A 192 -18.02 6.41 -15.45
N ARG A 193 -17.31 7.52 -15.57
CA ARG A 193 -16.73 8.20 -14.42
C ARG A 193 -17.77 8.87 -13.52
N GLY A 194 -18.93 9.22 -14.08
CA GLY A 194 -19.84 10.14 -13.45
C GLY A 194 -19.24 11.53 -13.25
N ASP A 195 -19.87 12.32 -12.40
CA ASP A 195 -19.38 13.63 -12.00
C ASP A 195 -18.52 13.56 -10.74
N ARG A 196 -17.61 14.54 -10.61
CA ARG A 196 -16.85 14.70 -9.36
C ARG A 196 -17.76 15.15 -8.24
N VAL A 197 -17.75 14.40 -7.15
CA VAL A 197 -18.56 14.69 -5.99
C VAL A 197 -18.02 15.90 -5.23
N LYS A 198 -18.94 16.81 -4.82
CA LYS A 198 -18.62 18.03 -4.09
C LYS A 198 -18.96 17.86 -2.61
N ILE A 199 -18.20 18.55 -1.76
CA ILE A 199 -18.41 18.53 -0.31
C ILE A 199 -19.43 19.60 0.04
N LYS A 200 -20.55 19.19 0.64
CA LYS A 200 -21.62 20.08 1.13
C LYS A 200 -21.33 20.54 2.55
N SER A 201 -21.06 19.61 3.45
CA SER A 201 -20.75 19.91 4.86
C SER A 201 -19.68 18.98 5.42
N ILE A 202 -18.99 19.46 6.46
CA ILE A 202 -18.12 18.67 7.32
C ILE A 202 -18.52 18.96 8.74
N SER A 203 -18.98 17.97 9.48
CA SER A 203 -19.39 18.02 10.88
C SER A 203 -18.50 17.10 11.73
N PHE A 204 -18.45 17.37 13.01
CA PHE A 204 -17.69 16.60 13.98
C PHE A 204 -18.58 16.18 15.13
N GLU A 205 -18.30 15.00 15.69
CA GLU A 205 -18.96 14.47 16.88
C GLU A 205 -17.91 14.07 17.91
N GLY A 206 -18.19 14.29 19.21
CA GLY A 206 -17.26 13.97 20.29
C GLY A 206 -16.11 14.97 20.48
N ASN A 207 -16.23 16.16 19.87
CA ASN A 207 -15.25 17.23 19.91
C ASN A 207 -15.56 18.30 20.98
N ASP A 208 -15.69 17.89 22.25
CA ASP A 208 -16.11 18.77 23.35
C ASP A 208 -15.12 19.90 23.66
N LYS A 209 -13.80 19.69 23.42
CA LYS A 209 -12.75 20.67 23.69
C LYS A 209 -12.55 21.67 22.58
N PHE A 210 -12.88 21.32 21.36
CA PHE A 210 -12.68 22.20 20.21
C PHE A 210 -13.94 22.26 19.32
N ASN A 211 -14.42 23.46 19.02
CA ASN A 211 -15.59 23.63 18.17
C ASN A 211 -15.30 23.28 16.69
N ASP A 212 -16.33 22.88 15.99
CA ASP A 212 -16.29 22.49 14.56
C ASP A 212 -15.57 23.51 13.66
N ARG A 213 -15.79 24.82 13.91
CA ARG A 213 -15.18 25.87 13.09
C ARG A 213 -13.65 25.81 13.18
N LYS A 214 -13.11 25.47 14.37
CA LYS A 214 -11.67 25.36 14.61
C LYS A 214 -11.11 24.11 13.96
N LEU A 215 -11.82 22.98 14.06
CA LEU A 215 -11.45 21.72 13.44
C LEU A 215 -11.51 21.79 11.91
N ARG A 216 -12.60 22.34 11.34
CA ARG A 216 -12.70 22.57 9.88
C ARG A 216 -11.55 23.39 9.29
N LYS A 217 -10.93 24.29 10.05
CA LYS A 217 -9.74 25.03 9.59
C LYS A 217 -8.51 24.13 9.39
N LYS A 218 -8.46 22.98 10.09
CA LYS A 218 -7.36 22.03 9.97
C LYS A 218 -7.44 21.17 8.70
N PHE A 219 -8.63 21.02 8.16
CA PHE A 219 -8.82 20.46 6.84
C PHE A 219 -8.34 21.47 5.79
N LYS A 220 -7.14 21.28 5.25
CA LYS A 220 -6.51 22.19 4.30
C LYS A 220 -6.93 21.90 2.85
N ASN A 221 -7.09 20.64 2.54
CA ASN A 221 -7.36 20.11 1.20
C ASN A 221 -8.88 19.88 1.00
N THR A 222 -9.55 19.28 1.98
CA THR A 222 -10.97 18.96 1.98
C THR A 222 -11.79 20.13 2.50
N LYS A 223 -12.45 20.86 1.60
CA LYS A 223 -13.18 22.09 1.96
C LYS A 223 -14.57 22.16 1.36
N THR A 224 -15.50 22.65 2.15
CA THR A 224 -16.85 22.99 1.68
C THR A 224 -16.80 24.19 0.72
N LYS A 225 -17.80 24.26 -0.17
CA LYS A 225 -17.99 25.43 -1.04
C LYS A 225 -18.39 26.66 -0.20
N PHE A 226 -17.63 27.75 -0.31
CA PHE A 226 -17.95 29.03 0.32
C PHE A 226 -18.14 30.11 -0.74
N PHE A 227 -19.10 31.01 -0.56
CA PHE A 227 -19.52 32.03 -1.53
C PHE A 227 -18.37 32.96 -2.00
N GLY A 228 -17.33 33.15 -1.21
CA GLY A 228 -16.15 33.95 -1.55
C GLY A 228 -15.00 33.20 -2.21
N ARG A 229 -15.12 31.91 -2.55
CA ARG A 229 -14.06 31.08 -3.15
C ARG A 229 -14.45 30.56 -4.51
N PHE A 230 -14.57 31.45 -5.49
CA PHE A 230 -14.93 31.06 -6.86
C PHE A 230 -13.88 30.20 -7.57
N TRP A 231 -12.61 30.23 -7.12
CA TRP A 231 -11.47 29.61 -7.78
C TRP A 231 -11.14 28.20 -7.30
N LYS A 232 -11.56 27.80 -6.09
CA LYS A 232 -11.28 26.45 -5.57
C LYS A 232 -12.54 25.59 -5.63
N LYS A 233 -12.48 24.54 -6.44
CA LYS A 233 -13.53 23.51 -6.54
C LYS A 233 -13.53 22.71 -5.24
N SER A 234 -14.67 22.63 -4.53
CA SER A 234 -14.86 21.75 -3.37
C SER A 234 -15.05 20.31 -3.86
N LYS A 235 -13.95 19.64 -4.19
CA LYS A 235 -13.94 18.25 -4.63
C LYS A 235 -13.60 17.38 -3.43
N PHE A 236 -14.19 16.20 -3.36
CA PHE A 236 -13.70 15.15 -2.48
C PHE A 236 -12.60 14.39 -3.20
N ILE A 237 -11.44 14.28 -2.59
CA ILE A 237 -10.31 13.44 -3.00
C ILE A 237 -9.91 12.66 -1.77
N GLU A 238 -9.91 11.35 -1.86
CA GLU A 238 -9.74 10.47 -0.71
C GLU A 238 -8.39 10.63 -0.03
N ASP A 239 -7.30 10.72 -0.80
CA ASP A 239 -5.96 10.93 -0.27
C ASP A 239 -5.84 12.29 0.46
N ASP A 240 -6.39 13.35 -0.11
CA ASP A 240 -6.46 14.68 0.51
C ASP A 240 -7.25 14.66 1.83
N TYR A 241 -8.32 13.88 1.87
CA TYR A 241 -9.15 13.72 3.06
C TYR A 241 -8.41 12.96 4.17
N ASN A 242 -7.70 11.89 3.84
CA ASN A 242 -6.91 11.11 4.78
C ASN A 242 -5.74 11.94 5.36
N GLU A 243 -5.12 12.78 4.54
CA GLU A 243 -4.12 13.76 5.02
C GLU A 243 -4.73 14.76 5.99
N ASP A 244 -5.92 15.27 5.69
CA ASP A 244 -6.64 16.20 6.57
C ASP A 244 -7.06 15.55 7.89
N LEU A 245 -7.47 14.27 7.89
CA LEU A 245 -7.72 13.50 9.13
C LEU A 245 -6.44 13.35 9.97
N THR A 246 -5.32 13.07 9.33
CA THR A 246 -4.01 13.02 10.00
C THR A 246 -3.66 14.39 10.62
N THR A 247 -3.84 15.47 9.85
CA THR A 247 -3.64 16.85 10.32
C THR A 247 -4.57 17.21 11.49
N LEU A 248 -5.80 16.71 11.50
CA LEU A 248 -6.75 16.87 12.59
C LEU A 248 -6.22 16.21 13.87
N ILE A 249 -5.78 14.96 13.79
CA ILE A 249 -5.25 14.22 14.95
C ILE A 249 -3.93 14.83 15.42
N ASP A 250 -3.06 15.25 14.54
CA ASP A 250 -1.84 15.97 14.90
C ASP A 250 -2.16 17.28 15.64
N TYR A 251 -3.22 18.01 15.23
CA TYR A 251 -3.67 19.17 15.97
C TYR A 251 -4.10 18.85 17.41
N TYR A 252 -4.82 17.75 17.64
CA TYR A 252 -5.16 17.29 18.99
C TYR A 252 -3.92 16.94 19.81
N LYS A 253 -2.96 16.24 19.18
CA LYS A 253 -1.67 15.90 19.83
C LYS A 253 -0.83 17.14 20.14
N GLU A 254 -0.89 18.19 19.31
CA GLU A 254 -0.27 19.49 19.60
C GLU A 254 -0.88 20.19 20.82
N LYS A 255 -2.12 19.86 21.18
CA LYS A 255 -2.87 20.45 22.31
C LYS A 255 -2.88 19.57 23.56
N GLY A 256 -2.12 18.51 23.58
CA GLY A 256 -1.96 17.63 24.72
C GLY A 256 -2.80 16.35 24.65
N HIS A 257 -3.63 16.18 23.67
CA HIS A 257 -4.53 15.03 23.57
C HIS A 257 -3.84 13.86 22.86
N ARG A 258 -2.98 13.13 23.60
CA ARG A 258 -2.21 11.99 23.08
C ARG A 258 -3.06 10.92 22.46
N ASP A 259 -4.16 10.57 23.13
CA ASP A 259 -5.04 9.43 22.78
C ASP A 259 -6.14 9.82 21.80
N ALA A 260 -6.09 11.06 21.28
CA ALA A 260 -7.04 11.52 20.29
C ALA A 260 -7.00 10.64 19.01
N ARG A 261 -8.16 10.19 18.60
CA ARG A 261 -8.32 9.38 17.41
C ARG A 261 -9.66 9.61 16.72
N VAL A 262 -9.69 9.41 15.43
CA VAL A 262 -10.93 9.25 14.69
C VAL A 262 -11.43 7.82 14.89
N VAL A 263 -12.65 7.68 15.39
CA VAL A 263 -13.28 6.37 15.64
C VAL A 263 -13.99 5.87 14.41
N SER A 264 -14.68 6.78 13.74
CA SER A 264 -15.37 6.50 12.48
C SER A 264 -15.57 7.81 11.71
N ASP A 265 -15.63 7.68 10.44
CA ASP A 265 -16.10 8.72 9.53
C ASP A 265 -17.24 8.16 8.69
N THR A 266 -18.26 8.97 8.46
CA THR A 266 -19.40 8.61 7.64
C THR A 266 -19.50 9.61 6.50
N ILE A 267 -19.42 9.10 5.29
CA ILE A 267 -19.60 9.87 4.07
C ILE A 267 -20.99 9.56 3.52
N ILE A 268 -21.91 10.47 3.72
CA ILE A 268 -23.30 10.34 3.22
C ILE A 268 -23.33 10.90 1.82
N ALA A 269 -23.49 9.99 0.84
CA ALA A 269 -23.55 10.36 -0.56
C ALA A 269 -24.96 10.83 -0.93
N GLY A 270 -25.06 12.06 -1.47
CA GLY A 270 -26.19 12.52 -2.28
C GLY A 270 -25.83 12.45 -3.77
N ASP A 271 -26.71 12.89 -4.65
CA ASP A 271 -26.54 12.78 -6.10
C ASP A 271 -25.25 13.44 -6.62
N ASP A 272 -24.95 14.69 -6.20
CA ASP A 272 -23.75 15.44 -6.61
C ASP A 272 -22.93 15.98 -5.44
N LYS A 273 -23.33 15.71 -4.18
CA LYS A 273 -22.73 16.26 -2.96
C LYS A 273 -22.67 15.22 -1.86
N ILE A 274 -21.67 15.35 -1.01
CA ILE A 274 -21.50 14.53 0.19
C ILE A 274 -21.52 15.40 1.43
N ASP A 275 -22.10 14.84 2.48
CA ASP A 275 -21.95 15.30 3.85
C ASP A 275 -20.96 14.37 4.55
N ILE A 276 -19.96 14.94 5.21
CA ILE A 276 -18.91 14.18 5.93
C ILE A 276 -19.16 14.40 7.42
N ASN A 277 -19.31 13.32 8.18
CA ASN A 277 -19.36 13.35 9.64
C ASN A 277 -18.19 12.58 10.21
N VAL A 278 -17.33 13.26 10.99
CA VAL A 278 -16.12 12.71 11.61
C VAL A 278 -16.34 12.56 13.10
N LYS A 279 -16.34 11.33 13.59
CA LYS A 279 -16.45 11.03 15.02
C LYS A 279 -15.08 10.94 15.65
N VAL A 280 -14.80 11.82 16.60
CA VAL A 280 -13.53 11.92 17.30
C VAL A 280 -13.69 11.50 18.77
N VAL A 281 -12.69 10.81 19.29
CA VAL A 281 -12.50 10.65 20.73
C VAL A 281 -11.27 11.44 21.08
N GLU A 282 -11.42 12.49 21.91
CA GLU A 282 -10.35 13.43 22.25
C GLU A 282 -9.35 12.87 23.26
N GLY A 283 -9.81 12.00 24.17
CA GLY A 283 -9.02 11.51 25.29
C GLY A 283 -8.69 12.60 26.31
N ASN A 284 -7.85 12.26 27.28
CA ASN A 284 -7.38 13.20 28.29
C ASN A 284 -6.33 14.17 27.74
N LYS A 285 -6.14 15.27 28.46
CA LYS A 285 -5.03 16.19 28.19
C LYS A 285 -3.83 15.76 29.03
N TYR A 286 -2.71 15.53 28.38
CA TYR A 286 -1.46 15.09 29.01
C TYR A 286 -0.42 16.21 29.09
N TYR A 287 0.54 16.01 29.99
CA TYR A 287 1.69 16.87 30.21
C TYR A 287 2.98 16.04 30.15
N PHE A 288 4.09 16.66 29.80
CA PHE A 288 5.38 16.01 29.88
C PHE A 288 5.81 15.84 31.34
N GLY A 289 6.25 14.64 31.68
CA GLY A 289 6.89 14.30 32.94
C GLY A 289 8.41 14.37 32.85
N ASP A 290 9.07 13.42 33.51
CA ASP A 290 10.53 13.31 33.41
C ASP A 290 10.94 12.78 32.03
N ILE A 291 11.99 13.38 31.46
CA ILE A 291 12.58 12.97 30.16
C ILE A 291 14.04 12.62 30.46
N ASN A 292 14.34 11.34 30.34
CA ASN A 292 15.68 10.81 30.56
C ASN A 292 16.32 10.40 29.23
N PHE A 293 17.61 10.62 29.12
CA PHE A 293 18.38 10.15 27.96
C PHE A 293 19.15 8.90 28.35
N LEU A 294 19.23 7.93 27.44
CA LEU A 294 19.93 6.68 27.67
C LEU A 294 20.75 6.31 26.42
N GLY A 295 22.03 6.01 26.63
CA GLY A 295 22.94 5.61 25.57
C GLY A 295 23.67 6.77 24.88
N ASN A 296 23.57 7.99 25.41
CA ASN A 296 24.18 9.23 24.93
C ASN A 296 25.57 9.47 25.56
N SER A 297 26.59 8.80 25.04
CA SER A 297 27.96 8.98 25.54
C SER A 297 28.69 10.18 24.89
N VAL A 298 28.23 10.63 23.73
CA VAL A 298 28.87 11.73 22.96
C VAL A 298 28.37 13.09 23.43
N TYR A 299 27.08 13.22 23.71
CA TYR A 299 26.47 14.47 24.14
C TYR A 299 25.85 14.35 25.51
N SER A 300 26.01 15.38 26.35
CA SER A 300 25.39 15.37 27.70
C SER A 300 23.87 15.59 27.61
N ASP A 301 23.19 15.17 28.70
CA ASP A 301 21.74 15.36 28.85
C ASP A 301 21.32 16.83 28.71
N GLU A 302 22.14 17.76 29.18
CA GLU A 302 21.87 19.20 29.10
C GLU A 302 21.89 19.71 27.64
N VAL A 303 22.79 19.17 26.80
CA VAL A 303 22.85 19.53 25.37
C VAL A 303 21.64 18.97 24.63
N LEU A 304 21.34 17.69 24.86
CA LEU A 304 20.20 17.03 24.22
C LEU A 304 18.86 17.61 24.69
N GLY A 305 18.70 17.87 26.00
CA GLY A 305 17.51 18.49 26.58
C GLY A 305 17.26 19.90 26.04
N ARG A 306 18.32 20.71 25.90
CA ARG A 306 18.22 22.05 25.30
C ARG A 306 17.76 21.99 23.84
N LEU A 307 18.27 21.04 23.08
CA LEU A 307 17.89 20.88 21.67
C LEU A 307 16.47 20.31 21.54
N LEU A 308 16.08 19.39 22.44
CA LEU A 308 14.72 18.87 22.52
C LEU A 308 13.71 19.98 22.83
N GLY A 309 14.08 20.94 23.72
CA GLY A 309 13.29 22.14 24.03
C GLY A 309 11.90 21.81 24.58
N VAL A 310 11.83 20.83 25.48
CA VAL A 310 10.60 20.38 26.15
C VAL A 310 10.93 20.19 27.64
N ASP A 311 10.15 20.84 28.49
CA ASP A 311 10.36 20.81 29.93
C ASP A 311 9.26 19.99 30.64
N LYS A 312 9.61 19.47 31.81
CA LYS A 312 8.65 18.83 32.72
C LYS A 312 7.51 19.79 33.07
N GLY A 313 6.27 19.33 32.92
CA GLY A 313 5.06 20.13 33.17
C GLY A 313 4.53 20.85 31.93
N ASP A 314 5.27 20.89 30.87
CA ASP A 314 4.75 21.40 29.58
C ASP A 314 3.57 20.58 29.11
N THR A 315 2.64 21.23 28.38
CA THR A 315 1.57 20.48 27.73
C THR A 315 2.17 19.52 26.71
N TYR A 316 1.79 18.24 26.82
CA TYR A 316 2.24 17.23 25.86
C TYR A 316 2.00 17.69 24.41
N ASN A 317 3.03 17.61 23.60
CA ASN A 317 2.98 17.89 22.18
C ASN A 317 3.77 16.84 21.40
N GLY A 318 3.08 15.77 21.02
CA GLY A 318 3.73 14.65 20.31
C GLY A 318 4.22 15.00 18.92
N VAL A 319 3.67 16.03 18.30
CA VAL A 319 4.14 16.53 16.98
C VAL A 319 5.46 17.28 17.15
N LEU A 320 5.57 18.14 18.17
CA LEU A 320 6.81 18.84 18.50
C LEU A 320 7.90 17.84 18.86
N LEU A 321 7.60 16.88 19.74
CA LEU A 321 8.55 15.84 20.18
C LEU A 321 9.14 15.10 18.97
N ARG A 322 8.29 14.62 18.06
CA ARG A 322 8.75 13.95 16.83
C ARG A 322 9.67 14.84 15.99
N LYS A 323 9.30 16.12 15.80
CA LYS A 323 10.10 17.08 15.01
C LYS A 323 11.43 17.41 15.69
N ARG A 324 11.47 17.44 17.00
CA ARG A 324 12.72 17.69 17.75
C ARG A 324 13.65 16.49 17.75
N ILE A 325 13.10 15.29 17.57
CA ILE A 325 13.89 14.09 17.40
C ILE A 325 14.38 13.95 15.97
N ALA A 326 13.48 14.07 14.99
CA ALA A 326 13.79 14.05 13.56
C ALA A 326 12.68 14.75 12.77
N ASP A 327 12.99 15.84 12.08
CA ASP A 327 12.02 16.55 11.22
C ASP A 327 12.26 16.20 9.74
N PRO A 328 11.45 15.29 9.16
CA PRO A 328 11.62 14.90 7.75
C PRO A 328 11.33 16.04 6.78
N THR A 329 10.65 17.11 7.24
CA THR A 329 10.35 18.29 6.40
C THR A 329 11.50 19.28 6.31
N LYS A 330 12.52 19.11 7.17
CA LYS A 330 13.70 19.97 7.23
C LYS A 330 14.97 19.12 7.30
N PRO A 331 15.47 18.63 6.17
CA PRO A 331 16.64 17.73 6.15
C PRO A 331 17.90 18.32 6.81
N ASP A 332 18.02 19.66 6.83
CA ASP A 332 19.07 20.45 7.48
C ASP A 332 18.59 21.14 8.77
N GLY A 333 17.50 20.69 9.38
CA GLY A 333 16.94 21.23 10.60
C GLY A 333 17.78 20.93 11.84
N GLU A 334 17.53 21.71 12.90
CA GLU A 334 18.11 21.48 14.23
C GLU A 334 17.24 20.48 15.02
N ASP A 335 17.57 19.20 14.90
CA ASP A 335 16.95 18.10 15.65
C ASP A 335 18.01 17.13 16.19
N LEU A 336 17.60 16.23 17.10
CA LEU A 336 18.53 15.30 17.74
C LEU A 336 19.21 14.36 16.73
N THR A 337 18.47 13.86 15.74
CA THR A 337 19.03 12.96 14.72
C THR A 337 20.06 13.69 13.85
N ASN A 338 19.74 14.93 13.44
CA ASN A 338 20.69 15.73 12.66
C ASN A 338 21.93 16.14 13.46
N LEU A 339 21.80 16.39 14.77
CA LEU A 339 22.95 16.62 15.63
C LEU A 339 23.97 15.48 15.54
N TYR A 340 23.51 14.24 15.66
CA TYR A 340 24.38 13.07 15.54
C TYR A 340 24.88 12.87 14.10
N GLN A 341 24.01 12.92 13.11
CA GLN A 341 24.35 12.67 11.72
C GLN A 341 25.27 13.72 11.11
N ASN A 342 25.21 14.98 11.57
CA ASN A 342 26.12 16.02 11.12
C ASN A 342 27.51 15.90 11.72
N ASN A 343 27.67 15.13 12.80
CA ASN A 343 28.93 14.93 13.50
C ASN A 343 29.48 13.49 13.35
N GLY A 344 29.15 12.84 12.24
CA GLY A 344 29.74 11.54 11.88
C GLY A 344 28.92 10.32 12.23
N TYR A 345 27.88 10.42 13.03
CA TYR A 345 27.14 9.28 13.54
C TYR A 345 25.99 8.88 12.61
N LEU A 346 26.34 8.47 11.38
CA LEU A 346 25.38 8.01 10.36
C LEU A 346 24.48 6.89 10.88
N PHE A 347 25.02 5.99 11.70
CA PHE A 347 24.31 4.81 12.22
C PHE A 347 23.55 5.08 13.50
N SER A 348 23.48 6.35 13.92
CA SER A 348 22.75 6.71 15.14
C SER A 348 21.26 6.53 14.96
N SER A 349 20.60 6.14 16.03
CA SER A 349 19.15 6.15 16.12
C SER A 349 18.69 6.75 17.45
N VAL A 350 17.65 7.58 17.40
CA VAL A 350 17.09 8.28 18.55
C VAL A 350 15.60 7.91 18.66
N ASN A 351 15.26 7.16 19.69
CA ASN A 351 13.91 6.61 19.84
C ASN A 351 13.27 7.07 21.16
N PRO A 352 12.17 7.85 21.12
CA PRO A 352 11.43 8.19 22.33
C PRO A 352 10.56 7.01 22.75
N VAL A 353 10.69 6.61 23.99
CA VAL A 353 9.90 5.54 24.63
C VAL A 353 9.10 6.12 25.77
N GLU A 354 7.80 5.95 25.76
CA GLU A 354 6.94 6.28 26.89
C GLU A 354 7.11 5.21 27.96
N ILE A 355 7.63 5.58 29.13
CA ILE A 355 7.86 4.64 30.24
C ILE A 355 6.59 4.48 31.07
N SER A 356 5.90 5.58 31.32
CA SER A 356 4.68 5.60 32.13
C SER A 356 3.79 6.77 31.76
N ALA A 357 2.47 6.57 31.93
CA ALA A 357 1.46 7.62 31.81
C ALA A 357 0.55 7.54 33.04
N VAL A 358 0.83 8.35 34.03
CA VAL A 358 0.13 8.36 35.34
C VAL A 358 -0.30 9.78 35.67
N ASN A 359 -1.55 9.94 36.17
CA ASN A 359 -2.11 11.25 36.52
C ASN A 359 -1.92 12.32 35.42
N ASP A 360 -2.26 11.97 34.19
CA ASP A 360 -2.14 12.82 33.01
C ASP A 360 -0.70 13.29 32.70
N THR A 361 0.32 12.66 33.31
CA THR A 361 1.74 12.97 33.09
C THR A 361 2.43 11.80 32.40
N ILE A 362 3.15 12.07 31.32
CA ILE A 362 3.86 11.04 30.52
C ILE A 362 5.36 11.22 30.74
N ASN A 363 6.01 10.19 31.28
CA ASN A 363 7.47 10.13 31.39
C ASN A 363 8.08 9.45 30.17
N PHE A 364 9.18 10.01 29.69
CA PHE A 364 9.87 9.54 28.49
C PHE A 364 11.30 9.08 28.81
N GLU A 365 11.73 8.08 28.07
CA GLU A 365 13.13 7.71 27.94
C GLU A 365 13.53 7.83 26.47
N ILE A 366 14.44 8.73 26.17
CA ILE A 366 14.98 8.90 24.82
C ILE A 366 16.17 7.94 24.70
N ARG A 367 15.92 6.81 24.05
CA ARG A 367 16.93 5.77 23.81
C ARG A 367 17.75 6.10 22.60
N ILE A 368 19.04 6.23 22.78
CA ILE A 368 19.99 6.63 21.76
C ILE A 368 20.95 5.47 21.52
N ILE A 369 21.10 5.08 20.28
CA ILE A 369 22.16 4.19 19.82
C ILE A 369 23.05 5.05 18.94
N GLU A 370 24.26 5.37 19.40
CA GLU A 370 25.13 6.31 18.69
C GLU A 370 25.84 5.64 17.50
N GLY A 371 26.23 4.38 17.68
CA GLY A 371 27.04 3.67 16.69
C GLY A 371 28.49 4.17 16.61
N LYS A 372 29.20 3.72 15.58
CA LYS A 372 30.55 4.21 15.30
C LYS A 372 30.50 5.41 14.36
N PRO A 373 31.48 6.34 14.44
CA PRO A 373 31.66 7.38 13.44
C PRO A 373 31.84 6.77 12.05
N ALA A 374 31.16 7.35 11.06
CA ALA A 374 31.22 6.96 9.67
C ALA A 374 32.05 7.96 8.85
N TYR A 375 32.71 7.46 7.81
CA TYR A 375 33.49 8.25 6.88
C TYR A 375 33.02 8.01 5.45
N PHE A 376 33.08 9.04 4.63
CA PHE A 376 32.85 8.89 3.19
C PHE A 376 33.99 8.09 2.57
N ASN A 377 33.69 6.96 1.95
CA ASN A 377 34.72 6.13 1.29
C ASN A 377 34.79 6.50 -0.19
N ARG A 378 33.73 6.39 -0.94
CA ARG A 378 33.66 6.73 -2.36
C ARG A 378 32.53 7.71 -2.64
N ILE A 379 32.80 8.67 -3.53
CA ILE A 379 31.80 9.60 -4.04
C ILE A 379 31.72 9.41 -5.55
N THR A 380 30.55 9.06 -6.05
CA THR A 380 30.28 8.85 -7.48
C THR A 380 29.13 9.72 -7.95
N VAL A 381 29.08 9.96 -9.25
CA VAL A 381 28.04 10.71 -9.93
C VAL A 381 27.57 9.91 -11.13
N VAL A 382 26.28 9.89 -11.38
CA VAL A 382 25.66 9.20 -12.52
C VAL A 382 24.56 10.08 -13.15
N GLY A 383 24.34 9.92 -14.46
CA GLY A 383 23.30 10.67 -15.18
C GLY A 383 23.73 12.05 -15.70
N ASN A 384 25.04 12.28 -15.80
CA ASN A 384 25.63 13.51 -16.35
C ASN A 384 26.20 13.30 -17.76
N ASP A 385 25.37 12.83 -18.69
CA ASP A 385 25.81 12.41 -20.04
C ASP A 385 26.46 13.54 -20.85
N ARG A 386 26.12 14.81 -20.58
CA ARG A 386 26.61 16.00 -21.29
C ARG A 386 27.46 16.92 -20.43
N THR A 387 27.29 16.86 -19.11
CA THR A 387 28.01 17.75 -18.18
C THR A 387 29.29 17.06 -17.70
N ASN A 388 30.43 17.74 -17.84
CA ASN A 388 31.72 17.20 -17.39
C ASN A 388 31.77 16.98 -15.88
N ASP A 389 32.36 15.90 -15.45
CA ASP A 389 32.53 15.50 -14.05
C ASP A 389 33.14 16.61 -13.19
N HIS A 390 34.18 17.31 -13.69
CA HIS A 390 34.86 18.35 -12.91
C HIS A 390 33.96 19.52 -12.51
N VAL A 391 32.90 19.82 -13.30
CA VAL A 391 31.91 20.85 -12.97
C VAL A 391 31.09 20.39 -11.77
N ILE A 392 30.74 19.12 -11.72
CA ILE A 392 29.92 18.52 -10.68
C ILE A 392 30.72 18.34 -9.40
N TYR A 393 31.91 17.70 -9.48
CA TYR A 393 32.74 17.44 -8.29
C TYR A 393 33.24 18.71 -7.60
N ARG A 394 33.29 19.85 -8.29
CA ARG A 394 33.59 21.15 -7.70
C ARG A 394 32.51 21.60 -6.72
N GLU A 395 31.27 21.28 -6.99
CA GLU A 395 30.13 21.70 -6.18
C GLU A 395 29.77 20.67 -5.08
N ILE A 396 30.29 19.46 -5.17
CA ILE A 396 30.09 18.42 -4.16
C ILE A 396 30.94 18.74 -2.92
N ARG A 397 30.29 18.88 -1.76
CA ARG A 397 30.94 19.18 -0.48
C ARG A 397 31.43 17.94 0.27
N THR A 398 30.87 16.77 -0.03
CA THR A 398 31.34 15.51 0.51
C THR A 398 32.68 15.14 -0.13
N LYS A 399 33.65 14.68 0.69
CA LYS A 399 35.00 14.31 0.21
C LYS A 399 35.32 12.90 0.69
N PRO A 400 35.93 12.03 -0.14
CA PRO A 400 36.44 10.75 0.31
C PRO A 400 37.41 10.89 1.49
N GLY A 401 37.27 10.05 2.51
CA GLY A 401 38.05 10.08 3.75
C GLY A 401 37.58 11.13 4.78
N ALA A 402 36.69 12.03 4.46
CA ALA A 402 36.10 12.98 5.44
C ALA A 402 35.07 12.31 6.32
N LEU A 403 34.93 12.82 7.55
CA LEU A 403 33.86 12.42 8.46
C LEU A 403 32.50 12.64 7.83
N TYR A 404 31.59 11.70 7.99
CA TYR A 404 30.25 11.80 7.49
C TYR A 404 29.53 13.03 8.09
N SER A 405 28.80 13.75 7.25
CA SER A 405 27.94 14.83 7.67
C SER A 405 26.75 14.91 6.72
N LYS A 406 25.55 14.79 7.26
CA LYS A 406 24.30 14.92 6.50
C LYS A 406 24.15 16.31 5.89
N ASP A 407 24.55 17.33 6.63
CA ASP A 407 24.52 18.72 6.14
C ASP A 407 25.37 18.87 4.86
N LEU A 408 26.57 18.26 4.80
CA LEU A 408 27.39 18.28 3.60
C LEU A 408 26.70 17.59 2.41
N VAL A 409 25.99 16.50 2.64
CA VAL A 409 25.20 15.84 1.58
C VAL A 409 24.07 16.74 1.10
N VAL A 410 23.30 17.30 2.02
CA VAL A 410 22.18 18.22 1.68
C VAL A 410 22.67 19.47 0.94
N ARG A 411 23.80 20.04 1.37
CA ARG A 411 24.43 21.17 0.68
C ARG A 411 24.87 20.80 -0.72
N SER A 412 25.50 19.63 -0.90
CA SER A 412 25.92 19.15 -2.23
C SER A 412 24.72 19.04 -3.19
N VAL A 413 23.61 18.45 -2.74
CA VAL A 413 22.37 18.36 -3.52
C VAL A 413 21.85 19.74 -3.89
N ARG A 414 21.84 20.68 -2.93
CA ARG A 414 21.39 22.05 -3.15
C ARG A 414 22.24 22.79 -4.17
N GLU A 415 23.58 22.71 -4.04
CA GLU A 415 24.52 23.38 -4.94
C GLU A 415 24.46 22.80 -6.36
N LEU A 416 24.34 21.48 -6.49
CA LEU A 416 24.13 20.83 -7.78
C LEU A 416 22.82 21.28 -8.43
N GLY A 417 21.73 21.44 -7.65
CA GLY A 417 20.45 21.96 -8.13
C GLY A 417 20.51 23.42 -8.60
N GLN A 418 21.41 24.24 -8.01
CA GLN A 418 21.60 25.65 -8.36
C GLN A 418 22.39 25.85 -9.65
N LEU A 419 23.15 24.84 -10.13
CA LEU A 419 23.87 24.93 -11.40
C LEU A 419 22.96 25.19 -12.62
N GLY A 420 21.66 24.87 -12.51
CA GLY A 420 20.69 25.04 -13.60
C GLY A 420 20.78 23.96 -14.70
N PHE A 421 21.78 23.09 -14.68
CA PHE A 421 21.96 22.02 -15.65
C PHE A 421 21.11 20.79 -15.35
N PHE A 422 20.76 20.60 -14.07
CA PHE A 422 20.04 19.43 -13.57
C PHE A 422 18.64 19.78 -13.09
N ASP A 423 17.74 18.80 -13.10
CA ASP A 423 16.42 18.93 -12.48
C ASP A 423 16.56 18.80 -10.95
N PRO A 424 16.35 19.87 -10.17
CA PRO A 424 16.55 19.85 -8.73
C PRO A 424 15.67 18.84 -7.98
N GLU A 425 14.49 18.49 -8.55
CA GLU A 425 13.56 17.53 -7.95
C GLU A 425 13.99 16.07 -8.16
N GLN A 426 14.91 15.83 -9.09
CA GLN A 426 15.40 14.53 -9.45
C GLN A 426 16.87 14.27 -9.06
N ILE A 427 17.49 15.18 -8.30
CA ILE A 427 18.80 14.95 -7.71
C ILE A 427 18.63 14.09 -6.47
N SER A 428 19.16 12.87 -6.50
CA SER A 428 19.04 11.92 -5.38
C SER A 428 20.44 11.45 -4.94
N PRO A 429 20.81 11.67 -3.66
CA PRO A 429 21.95 11.00 -3.06
C PRO A 429 21.55 9.58 -2.67
N ASP A 430 22.23 8.58 -3.20
CA ASP A 430 22.03 7.17 -2.86
C ASP A 430 23.23 6.63 -2.07
N PHE A 431 22.93 5.98 -0.95
CA PHE A 431 23.94 5.42 -0.06
C PHE A 431 24.25 3.98 -0.48
N LYS A 432 25.49 3.73 -0.86
CA LYS A 432 25.97 2.41 -1.30
C LYS A 432 27.00 1.86 -0.30
N ASN A 433 27.20 0.56 -0.33
CA ASN A 433 28.22 -0.12 0.44
C ASN A 433 28.34 0.37 1.89
N VAL A 434 27.19 0.52 2.54
CA VAL A 434 27.09 1.00 3.92
C VAL A 434 27.62 -0.08 4.86
N ASP A 435 28.76 0.16 5.52
CA ASP A 435 29.36 -0.78 6.45
C ASP A 435 29.47 -0.19 7.86
N PRO A 436 28.55 -0.54 8.78
CA PRO A 436 28.58 -0.08 10.17
C PRO A 436 29.81 -0.58 10.95
N ASN A 437 30.39 -1.71 10.56
CA ASN A 437 31.55 -2.29 11.24
C ASN A 437 32.83 -1.55 10.88
N ALA A 438 33.03 -1.28 9.59
CA ALA A 438 34.16 -0.49 9.08
C ALA A 438 33.99 1.01 9.31
N GLY A 439 32.74 1.49 9.56
CA GLY A 439 32.43 2.90 9.67
C GLY A 439 32.58 3.63 8.34
N THR A 440 32.15 3.02 7.23
CA THR A 440 32.32 3.61 5.89
C THR A 440 31.01 3.63 5.12
N VAL A 441 30.89 4.60 4.22
CA VAL A 441 29.74 4.75 3.33
C VAL A 441 30.19 5.33 1.98
N ASP A 442 29.69 4.75 0.90
CA ASP A 442 29.79 5.30 -0.45
C ASP A 442 28.54 6.15 -0.74
N ILE A 443 28.71 7.26 -1.45
CA ILE A 443 27.57 8.05 -1.93
C ILE A 443 27.63 8.14 -3.45
N GLU A 444 26.47 7.87 -4.07
CA GLU A 444 26.24 8.08 -5.49
C GLU A 444 25.20 9.18 -5.68
N TYR A 445 25.59 10.27 -6.33
CA TYR A 445 24.65 11.33 -6.69
C TYR A 445 24.03 11.03 -8.06
N GLY A 446 22.75 10.65 -8.07
CA GLY A 446 21.96 10.51 -9.28
C GLY A 446 21.50 11.86 -9.79
N LEU A 447 21.78 12.18 -11.05
CA LEU A 447 21.47 13.44 -11.69
C LEU A 447 20.56 13.19 -12.90
N VAL A 448 19.65 14.13 -13.19
CA VAL A 448 18.89 14.16 -14.43
C VAL A 448 19.09 15.50 -15.10
N GLU A 449 19.72 15.49 -16.29
CA GLU A 449 20.02 16.72 -17.02
C GLU A 449 18.77 17.34 -17.64
N LYS A 450 18.63 18.64 -17.48
CA LYS A 450 17.59 19.41 -18.18
C LYS A 450 17.87 19.47 -19.67
N GLY A 451 16.79 19.47 -20.47
CA GLY A 451 16.90 19.71 -21.91
C GLY A 451 17.55 21.07 -22.20
N ALA A 452 18.56 21.09 -23.06
CA ALA A 452 19.32 22.30 -23.40
C ALA A 452 18.52 23.34 -24.22
N SER A 453 17.30 23.01 -24.65
CA SER A 453 16.47 23.87 -25.51
C SER A 453 15.19 24.29 -24.80
N GLN A 454 15.12 25.53 -24.36
CA GLN A 454 13.87 26.20 -23.99
C GLN A 454 13.45 27.08 -25.16
N ILE A 455 12.29 26.84 -25.75
CA ILE A 455 11.66 27.76 -26.70
C ILE A 455 10.67 28.59 -25.88
N GLU A 456 11.01 29.85 -25.59
CA GLU A 456 10.06 30.82 -25.08
C GLU A 456 9.30 31.46 -26.24
N LEU A 457 8.01 31.19 -26.29
CA LEU A 457 7.08 31.90 -27.17
C LEU A 457 6.44 33.04 -26.37
N GLN A 458 6.92 34.24 -26.56
CA GLN A 458 6.30 35.47 -26.01
C GLN A 458 5.36 36.06 -27.05
N GLY A 459 4.08 36.07 -26.75
CA GLY A 459 3.06 36.74 -27.54
C GLY A 459 2.43 37.89 -26.77
N GLY A 460 2.47 39.07 -27.31
CA GLY A 460 1.81 40.26 -26.77
C GLY A 460 0.81 40.84 -27.77
N TYR A 461 -0.28 41.45 -27.29
CA TYR A 461 -1.22 42.22 -28.09
C TYR A 461 -0.97 43.69 -27.88
N GLY A 462 -0.52 44.41 -28.89
CA GLY A 462 -0.28 45.83 -28.84
C GLY A 462 -0.43 46.47 -30.22
N GLY A 463 -0.91 47.74 -30.29
CA GLY A 463 -0.99 48.51 -31.51
C GLY A 463 -1.90 47.98 -32.60
N GLY A 464 -2.90 47.14 -32.27
CA GLY A 464 -3.88 46.57 -33.21
C GLY A 464 -3.52 45.23 -33.83
N GLY A 465 -2.48 44.54 -33.33
CA GLY A 465 -2.07 43.21 -33.82
C GLY A 465 -1.37 42.33 -32.77
N PHE A 466 -1.26 41.01 -33.04
CA PHE A 466 -0.42 40.10 -32.28
C PHE A 466 1.04 40.23 -32.71
N ILE A 467 1.92 40.44 -31.76
CA ILE A 467 3.37 40.37 -31.95
C ILE A 467 3.86 39.13 -31.21
N GLY A 468 4.44 38.16 -31.94
CA GLY A 468 5.10 37.00 -31.38
C GLY A 468 6.60 37.03 -31.74
N THR A 469 7.46 36.73 -30.78
CA THR A 469 8.89 36.47 -31.00
C THR A 469 9.24 35.08 -30.53
#